data_932bd22b3daa15099ec763c7b44962ad
#
_entry.id   932bd22b3daa15099ec763c7b44962ad
#
_cell.length_a   1.000
_cell.length_b   1.000
_cell.length_c   1.000
_cell.angle_alpha   90.00
_cell.angle_beta   90.00
_cell.angle_gamma   90.00
#
_symmetry.space_group_name_H-M   'P 1'
#
loop_
_entity.id
_entity.type
_entity.pdbx_description
1 polymer ?
#
loop_
_entity_poly.entity_id
_entity_poly.type
_entity_poly.pdbx_seq_one_letter_code
_entity_poly.pdbx_strand_id
1 'polypeptide(L)'
;ALESEYDTGISDYTLESWAKQGVLLLNAALTVAKGQPGSHSKIWRPFVLNLLQKINDRRKDIVWVALGADAQKLLLEIPTIPEDNMIKAPHPMVAIYQGDIHKFIDHNIFSRINNRLIELDHAPIYF
;
A
#
# COMPACT_ATOMS: atom_id res chain seq x y z
N ALA A 1 2.13 14.15 1.64
CA ALA A 1 1.05 13.61 0.78
C ALA A 1 -0.30 13.66 1.51
N LEU A 2 -0.40 13.09 2.70
CA LEU A 2 -1.67 13.08 3.46
C LEU A 2 -2.17 14.50 3.76
N GLU A 3 -1.31 15.38 4.25
CA GLU A 3 -1.66 16.77 4.57
C GLU A 3 -2.06 17.59 3.33
N SER A 4 -1.60 17.20 2.15
CA SER A 4 -1.99 17.87 0.91
C SER A 4 -3.36 17.42 0.38
N GLU A 5 -3.79 16.20 0.72
CA GLU A 5 -5.11 15.69 0.34
C GLU A 5 -6.20 16.06 1.36
N TYR A 6 -5.83 16.08 2.63
CA TYR A 6 -6.73 16.39 3.74
C TYR A 6 -6.11 17.49 4.58
N ASP A 7 -6.84 18.55 4.83
CA ASP A 7 -6.42 19.65 5.72
C ASP A 7 -6.51 19.20 7.18
N THR A 8 -5.70 18.21 7.52
CA THR A 8 -5.64 17.61 8.87
C THR A 8 -4.20 17.59 9.36
N GLY A 9 -3.98 18.08 10.56
CA GLY A 9 -2.68 17.89 11.22
C GLY A 9 -2.48 16.42 11.56
N ILE A 10 -1.37 15.81 11.12
CA ILE A 10 -1.02 14.46 11.51
C ILE A 10 -0.51 14.49 12.94
N SER A 11 -1.28 13.93 13.87
CA SER A 11 -0.91 13.85 15.29
C SER A 11 -0.35 12.46 15.68
N ASP A 12 -0.61 11.44 14.87
CA ASP A 12 -0.21 10.06 15.15
C ASP A 12 0.81 9.54 14.12
N TYR A 13 2.08 9.58 14.48
CA TYR A 13 3.17 9.05 13.66
C TYR A 13 3.40 7.56 13.87
N THR A 14 2.72 6.91 14.81
CA THR A 14 2.84 5.47 15.07
C THR A 14 1.98 4.64 14.13
N LEU A 15 1.01 5.26 13.46
CA LEU A 15 0.04 4.62 12.57
C LEU A 15 -0.87 3.59 13.25
N GLU A 16 -0.95 3.61 14.58
CA GLU A 16 -1.85 2.74 15.34
C GLU A 16 -3.32 3.01 14.99
N SER A 17 -3.68 4.26 14.80
CA SER A 17 -5.04 4.64 14.41
C SER A 17 -5.43 4.03 13.06
N TRP A 18 -4.49 3.91 12.13
CA TRP A 18 -4.71 3.25 10.84
C TRP A 18 -4.96 1.75 11.03
N ALA A 19 -4.12 1.10 11.83
CA ALA A 19 -4.29 -0.33 12.12
C ALA A 19 -5.64 -0.64 12.77
N LYS A 20 -6.09 0.19 13.70
CA LYS A 20 -7.41 0.07 14.34
C LYS A 20 -8.57 0.20 13.36
N GLN A 21 -8.37 0.90 12.25
CA GLN A 21 -9.36 1.06 11.18
C GLN A 21 -9.24 -0.01 10.08
N GLY A 22 -8.38 -1.00 10.27
CA GLY A 22 -8.23 -2.12 9.33
C GLY A 22 -7.17 -1.92 8.24
N VAL A 23 -6.26 -0.98 8.40
CA VAL A 23 -5.13 -0.81 7.47
C VAL A 23 -4.00 -1.76 7.85
N LEU A 24 -3.63 -2.65 6.94
CA LEU A 24 -2.45 -3.50 7.09
C LEU A 24 -1.29 -2.94 6.25
N LEU A 25 -0.24 -2.49 6.93
CA LEU A 25 1.00 -2.07 6.27
C LEU A 25 1.96 -3.26 6.20
N LEU A 26 2.24 -3.72 5.01
CA LEU A 26 3.06 -4.91 4.78
C LEU A 26 4.21 -4.62 3.85
N ASN A 27 5.41 -4.99 4.25
CA ASN A 27 6.59 -4.98 3.39
C ASN A 27 6.69 -6.29 2.59
N ALA A 28 7.10 -6.19 1.33
CA ALA A 28 7.32 -7.36 0.47
C ALA A 28 8.53 -8.22 0.90
N ALA A 29 9.44 -7.67 1.69
CA ALA A 29 10.51 -8.39 2.36
C ALA A 29 10.61 -7.92 3.80
N LEU A 30 10.71 -8.85 4.74
CA LEU A 30 10.71 -8.56 6.18
C LEU A 30 12.10 -8.52 6.79
N THR A 31 13.12 -8.92 6.05
CA THR A 31 14.52 -8.81 6.44
C THR A 31 15.38 -8.34 5.28
N VAL A 32 16.56 -7.87 5.62
CA VAL A 32 17.55 -7.37 4.67
C VAL A 32 18.95 -7.59 5.23
N ALA A 33 19.92 -7.90 4.39
CA ALA A 33 21.33 -7.91 4.80
C ALA A 33 21.80 -6.46 5.02
N LYS A 34 22.63 -6.25 6.03
CA LYS A 34 23.12 -4.92 6.41
C LYS A 34 23.73 -4.20 5.20
N GLY A 35 23.23 -2.99 4.91
CA GLY A 35 23.71 -2.16 3.81
C GLY A 35 23.40 -2.68 2.40
N GLN A 36 22.54 -3.71 2.26
CA GLN A 36 22.21 -4.32 0.97
C GLN A 36 20.69 -4.31 0.74
N PRO A 37 20.08 -3.18 0.37
CA PRO A 37 18.65 -3.09 0.13
C PRO A 37 18.15 -4.13 -0.88
N GLY A 38 17.04 -4.78 -0.57
CA GLY A 38 16.44 -5.80 -1.43
C GLY A 38 17.14 -7.15 -1.45
N SER A 39 18.21 -7.36 -0.67
CA SER A 39 18.99 -8.61 -0.69
C SER A 39 18.19 -9.87 -0.35
N HIS A 40 17.15 -9.77 0.47
CA HIS A 40 16.31 -10.90 0.88
C HIS A 40 14.95 -10.96 0.17
N SER A 41 14.72 -10.12 -0.83
CA SER A 41 13.42 -10.05 -1.52
C SER A 41 13.01 -11.38 -2.16
N LYS A 42 13.95 -12.08 -2.78
CA LYS A 42 13.69 -13.39 -3.41
C LYS A 42 13.35 -14.47 -2.38
N ILE A 43 13.96 -14.42 -1.21
CA ILE A 43 13.74 -15.40 -0.13
C ILE A 43 12.33 -15.23 0.44
N TRP A 44 11.88 -13.99 0.63
CA TRP A 44 10.57 -13.67 1.19
C TRP A 44 9.42 -13.81 0.19
N ARG A 45 9.68 -13.72 -1.10
CA ARG A 45 8.66 -13.69 -2.14
C ARG A 45 7.64 -14.84 -2.07
N PRO A 46 8.03 -16.13 -1.96
CA PRO A 46 7.06 -17.21 -1.86
C PRO A 46 6.14 -17.11 -0.63
N PHE A 47 6.71 -16.72 0.50
CA PHE A 47 5.95 -16.51 1.73
C PHE A 47 4.94 -15.38 1.59
N VAL A 48 5.38 -14.22 1.08
CA VAL A 48 4.52 -13.04 0.93
C VAL A 48 3.40 -13.30 -0.07
N LEU A 49 3.70 -13.92 -1.22
CA LEU A 49 2.67 -14.30 -2.20
C LEU A 49 1.63 -15.25 -1.61
N ASN A 50 2.06 -16.24 -0.84
CA ASN A 50 1.16 -17.18 -0.19
C ASN A 50 0.26 -16.47 0.84
N LEU A 51 0.83 -15.56 1.63
CA LEU A 51 0.07 -14.75 2.60
C LEU A 51 -0.98 -13.88 1.90
N LEU A 52 -0.59 -13.15 0.87
CA LEU A 52 -1.50 -12.26 0.13
C LEU A 52 -2.60 -13.05 -0.57
N GLN A 53 -2.26 -14.21 -1.14
CA GLN A 53 -3.25 -15.10 -1.77
C GLN A 53 -4.28 -15.60 -0.76
N LYS A 54 -3.84 -16.00 0.43
CA LYS A 54 -4.75 -16.43 1.51
C LYS A 54 -5.67 -15.31 1.99
N ILE A 55 -5.14 -14.11 2.12
CA ILE A 55 -5.94 -12.94 2.49
C ILE A 55 -7.00 -12.68 1.41
N ASN A 56 -6.60 -12.69 0.15
CA ASN A 56 -7.51 -12.46 -0.97
C ASN A 56 -8.58 -13.55 -1.09
N ASP A 57 -8.25 -14.81 -0.80
CA ASP A 57 -9.19 -15.92 -0.83
C ASP A 57 -10.28 -15.79 0.26
N ARG A 58 -9.93 -15.21 1.40
CA ARG A 58 -10.85 -15.04 2.52
C ARG A 58 -11.76 -13.82 2.37
N ARG A 59 -11.29 -12.76 1.71
CA ARG A 59 -12.03 -11.51 1.57
C ARG A 59 -11.87 -10.95 0.16
N LYS A 60 -13.00 -10.56 -0.45
CA LYS A 60 -13.03 -9.98 -1.80
C LYS A 60 -13.26 -8.46 -1.79
N ASP A 61 -13.46 -7.88 -0.63
CA ASP A 61 -13.78 -6.47 -0.41
C ASP A 61 -12.59 -5.65 0.12
N ILE A 62 -11.37 -6.09 -0.17
CA ILE A 62 -10.13 -5.43 0.24
C ILE A 62 -9.70 -4.43 -0.83
N VAL A 63 -9.32 -3.24 -0.40
CA VAL A 63 -8.61 -2.27 -1.24
C VAL A 63 -7.10 -2.51 -1.11
N TRP A 64 -6.48 -2.85 -2.22
CA TRP A 64 -5.05 -3.16 -2.31
C TRP A 64 -4.30 -1.93 -2.79
N VAL A 65 -3.27 -1.53 -2.06
CA VAL A 65 -2.45 -0.37 -2.42
C VAL A 65 -1.02 -0.82 -2.66
N ALA A 66 -0.55 -0.65 -3.89
CA ALA A 66 0.80 -1.04 -4.30
C ALA A 66 1.66 0.20 -4.53
N LEU A 67 2.59 0.45 -3.64
CA LEU A 67 3.52 1.58 -3.71
C LEU A 67 4.86 1.12 -4.29
N GLY A 68 5.14 1.55 -5.51
CA GLY A 68 6.35 1.23 -6.24
C GLY A 68 6.25 -0.01 -7.13
N ALA A 69 7.24 -0.18 -8.00
CA ALA A 69 7.24 -1.21 -9.02
C ALA A 69 7.25 -2.63 -8.45
N ASP A 70 8.00 -2.88 -7.38
CA ASP A 70 8.10 -4.22 -6.79
C ASP A 70 6.77 -4.67 -6.17
N ALA A 71 6.09 -3.78 -5.44
CA ALA A 71 4.77 -4.06 -4.89
C ALA A 71 3.74 -4.29 -6.01
N GLN A 72 3.79 -3.49 -7.06
CA GLN A 72 2.89 -3.63 -8.21
C GLN A 72 3.10 -4.98 -8.91
N LYS A 73 4.34 -5.39 -9.16
CA LYS A 73 4.66 -6.70 -9.73
C LYS A 73 4.18 -7.85 -8.84
N LEU A 74 4.32 -7.70 -7.53
CA LEU A 74 3.88 -8.72 -6.57
C LEU A 74 2.38 -8.93 -6.63
N LEU A 75 1.59 -7.86 -6.66
CA LEU A 75 0.13 -7.97 -6.76
C LEU A 75 -0.34 -8.51 -8.12
N LEU A 76 0.40 -8.26 -9.20
CA LEU A 76 0.07 -8.82 -10.52
C LEU A 76 0.18 -10.36 -10.56
N GLU A 77 0.91 -10.96 -9.66
CA GLU A 77 0.99 -12.43 -9.54
C GLU A 77 -0.23 -13.05 -8.83
N ILE A 78 -1.18 -12.23 -8.40
CA ILE A 78 -2.43 -12.66 -7.78
C ILE A 78 -3.60 -12.21 -8.69
N PRO A 79 -3.88 -12.95 -9.77
CA PRO A 79 -4.83 -12.50 -10.80
C PRO A 79 -6.29 -12.45 -10.31
N THR A 80 -6.58 -13.04 -9.17
CA THR A 80 -7.93 -13.02 -8.56
C THR A 80 -8.23 -11.73 -7.82
N ILE A 81 -7.27 -10.82 -7.65
CA ILE A 81 -7.53 -9.48 -7.13
C ILE A 81 -8.27 -8.68 -8.20
N PRO A 82 -9.49 -8.15 -7.92
CA PRO A 82 -10.17 -7.28 -8.86
C PRO A 82 -9.35 -6.02 -9.14
N GLU A 83 -9.20 -5.65 -10.40
CA GLU A 83 -8.41 -4.48 -10.79
C GLU A 83 -8.94 -3.18 -10.19
N ASP A 84 -10.27 -3.06 -10.06
CA ASP A 84 -10.91 -1.90 -9.44
C ASP A 84 -10.56 -1.74 -7.95
N ASN A 85 -10.13 -2.81 -7.28
CA ASN A 85 -9.71 -2.80 -5.90
C ASN A 85 -8.20 -2.54 -5.74
N MET A 86 -7.47 -2.34 -6.84
CA MET A 86 -6.04 -2.14 -6.84
C MET A 86 -5.69 -0.69 -7.15
N ILE A 87 -5.02 -0.02 -6.20
CA ILE A 87 -4.52 1.35 -6.35
C ILE A 87 -3.01 1.28 -6.47
N LYS A 88 -2.47 1.85 -7.55
CA LYS A 88 -1.04 1.87 -7.83
C LYS A 88 -0.51 3.30 -7.75
N ALA A 89 0.63 3.46 -7.12
CA ALA A 89 1.34 4.73 -7.05
C ALA A 89 2.85 4.50 -6.98
N PRO A 90 3.68 5.50 -7.33
CA PRO A 90 5.11 5.44 -7.11
C PRO A 90 5.43 5.26 -5.63
N HIS A 91 6.58 4.65 -5.33
CA HIS A 91 7.05 4.62 -3.96
C HIS A 91 7.47 6.03 -3.53
N PRO A 92 7.03 6.52 -2.35
CA PRO A 92 7.33 7.91 -1.93
C PRO A 92 8.83 8.20 -1.86
N MET A 93 9.65 7.25 -1.43
CA MET A 93 11.11 7.43 -1.36
C MET A 93 11.74 7.57 -2.74
N VAL A 94 11.27 6.83 -3.74
CA VAL A 94 11.75 6.96 -5.13
C VAL A 94 11.42 8.34 -5.68
N ALA A 95 10.23 8.85 -5.42
CA ALA A 95 9.83 10.18 -5.81
C ALA A 95 10.74 11.26 -5.18
N ILE A 96 11.09 11.11 -3.89
CA ILE A 96 12.02 12.01 -3.20
C ILE A 96 13.42 11.94 -3.83
N TYR A 97 13.96 10.75 -4.08
CA TYR A 97 15.29 10.58 -4.69
C TYR A 97 15.36 11.14 -6.12
N GLN A 98 14.26 11.10 -6.83
CA GLN A 98 14.17 11.71 -8.16
C GLN A 98 13.92 13.22 -8.11
N GLY A 99 13.82 13.80 -6.91
CA GLY A 99 13.60 15.23 -6.72
C GLY A 99 12.19 15.71 -7.08
N ASP A 100 11.25 14.80 -7.17
CA ASP A 100 9.89 15.12 -7.59
C ASP A 100 8.84 14.38 -6.76
N ILE A 101 8.69 14.84 -5.51
CA ILE A 101 7.66 14.31 -4.60
C ILE A 101 6.23 14.58 -5.12
N HIS A 102 6.05 15.54 -6.00
CA HIS A 102 4.74 15.84 -6.60
C HIS A 102 4.22 14.65 -7.39
N LYS A 103 5.08 13.86 -8.02
CA LYS A 103 4.66 12.62 -8.68
C LYS A 103 3.92 11.65 -7.77
N PHE A 104 4.28 11.59 -6.49
CA PHE A 104 3.54 10.79 -5.51
C PHE A 104 2.27 11.49 -5.04
N ILE A 105 2.37 12.79 -4.73
CA ILE A 105 1.24 13.59 -4.22
C ILE A 105 0.11 13.65 -5.26
N ASP A 106 0.44 13.82 -6.52
CA ASP A 106 -0.53 13.95 -7.62
C ASP A 106 -1.36 12.68 -7.85
N HIS A 107 -0.97 11.54 -7.28
CA HIS A 107 -1.78 10.32 -7.35
C HIS A 107 -3.01 10.33 -6.43
N ASN A 108 -3.09 11.24 -5.46
CA ASN A 108 -4.22 11.37 -4.53
C ASN A 108 -4.67 10.03 -3.93
N ILE A 109 -3.70 9.24 -3.46
CA ILE A 109 -3.94 7.84 -3.08
C ILE A 109 -4.91 7.70 -1.93
N PHE A 110 -4.86 8.59 -0.93
CA PHE A 110 -5.72 8.53 0.25
C PHE A 110 -7.19 8.78 -0.11
N SER A 111 -7.45 9.76 -0.96
CA SER A 111 -8.79 10.03 -1.48
C SER A 111 -9.31 8.86 -2.32
N ARG A 112 -8.45 8.28 -3.15
CA ARG A 112 -8.82 7.11 -3.98
C ARG A 112 -9.13 5.88 -3.14
N ILE A 113 -8.37 5.64 -2.06
CA ILE A 113 -8.64 4.55 -1.11
C ILE A 113 -10.03 4.74 -0.51
N ASN A 114 -10.33 5.92 0.03
CA ASN A 114 -11.61 6.19 0.67
C ASN A 114 -12.78 6.12 -0.31
N ASN A 115 -12.62 6.62 -1.51
CA ASN A 115 -13.67 6.49 -2.53
C ASN A 115 -13.98 5.04 -2.83
N ARG A 116 -12.95 4.20 -2.97
CA ARG A 116 -13.16 2.77 -3.23
C ARG A 116 -13.77 2.03 -2.04
N LEU A 117 -13.35 2.36 -0.81
CA LEU A 117 -13.95 1.79 0.40
C LEU A 117 -15.44 2.08 0.48
N ILE A 118 -15.84 3.32 0.19
CA ILE A 118 -17.25 3.72 0.17
C ILE A 118 -18.03 2.94 -0.90
N GLU A 119 -17.49 2.76 -2.09
CA GLU A 119 -18.09 1.94 -3.15
C GLU A 119 -18.28 0.47 -2.73
N LEU A 120 -17.44 -0.03 -1.83
CA LEU A 120 -17.52 -1.38 -1.27
C LEU A 120 -18.38 -1.46 0.01
N ASP A 121 -19.12 -0.42 0.33
CA ASP A 121 -19.95 -0.30 1.55
C ASP A 121 -19.13 -0.34 2.85
N HIS A 122 -17.89 0.10 2.80
CA HIS A 122 -17.04 0.25 3.98
C HIS A 122 -16.97 1.71 4.46
N ALA A 123 -16.69 1.88 5.74
CA ALA A 123 -16.40 3.20 6.28
C ALA A 123 -15.07 3.72 5.71
N PRO A 124 -14.97 5.03 5.43
CA PRO A 124 -13.69 5.62 5.02
C PRO A 124 -12.69 5.58 6.18
N ILE A 125 -11.40 5.61 5.83
CA ILE A 125 -10.31 5.70 6.80
C ILE A 125 -10.07 7.17 7.16
N TYR A 126 -9.93 7.45 8.44
CA TYR A 126 -9.45 8.73 8.94
C TYR A 126 -7.92 8.65 9.06
N PHE A 127 -7.25 9.16 8.07
CA PHE A 127 -5.77 9.13 8.00
C PHE A 127 -5.09 10.13 8.93
#